data_fcd5ee03658015482c07a35e510eba2f
#
_entry.id   fcd5ee03658015482c07a35e510eba2f
#
_cell.length_a   1.000
_cell.length_b   1.000
_cell.length_c   1.000
_cell.angle_alpha   90.00
_cell.angle_beta   90.00
_cell.angle_gamma   90.00
#
_symmetry.space_group_name_H-M   'P 1'
#
loop_
_entity.id
_entity.type
_entity.pdbx_description
1 polymer ?
#
loop_
_entity_poly.entity_id
_entity_poly.type
_entity_poly.pdbx_seq_one_letter_code
_entity_poly.pdbx_strand_id
1 'polypeptide(L)'
;MPRPIPLPAAPISARQPRRGHGRATLADVAAAADVTAITVSRFLREPQRVAAATAVAIAAALRQTGYVPNKQAGVLASAAAGNARMVAALIPSIANSIFAETVQGLADALQGSGCELLLASTGYSAEREEEQLRALLGWFPSALVVTGRRHTPGALVLLRQARARGTPVIEIWDHRPGPGADSFTQIGFDHEQVGRAMAEHLIERGYRSLAYVDSGVAEDFRAHERGDGFLAAAKRKRVPARRVTAPALEAIEAGRRAVDSLIDKQGRPVVRAAAFANDHLACGSLLEARARGIALPHSLALLGFGDFSLGRQLDPPLSTVHTPRFEIGQAAARALLLALKSGHPAADERLPWTLIARGSS
;
A
#
# COMPACT_ATOMS: atom_id res chain seq x y z
N MET A 1 11.61 -70.98 -47.10
CA MET A 1 12.00 -69.61 -46.66
C MET A 1 11.96 -69.56 -45.15
N PRO A 2 13.07 -69.35 -44.46
CA PRO A 2 13.10 -69.26 -43.01
C PRO A 2 12.65 -67.90 -42.54
N ARG A 3 11.90 -67.86 -41.40
CA ARG A 3 11.39 -66.65 -40.72
C ARG A 3 12.57 -65.89 -40.10
N PRO A 4 12.54 -64.55 -40.13
CA PRO A 4 13.56 -63.74 -39.50
C PRO A 4 13.46 -63.78 -37.96
N ILE A 5 14.63 -63.85 -37.32
CA ILE A 5 14.83 -63.83 -35.87
C ILE A 5 14.60 -62.39 -35.38
N PRO A 6 13.84 -62.13 -34.30
CA PRO A 6 13.65 -60.79 -33.77
C PRO A 6 14.93 -60.31 -33.09
N LEU A 7 15.35 -59.07 -33.39
CA LEU A 7 16.45 -58.33 -32.77
C LEU A 7 16.09 -58.02 -31.28
N PRO A 8 17.08 -58.09 -30.36
CA PRO A 8 16.86 -57.74 -28.97
C PRO A 8 16.57 -56.23 -28.82
N ALA A 9 15.57 -55.92 -27.99
CA ALA A 9 15.20 -54.54 -27.66
C ALA A 9 16.34 -53.79 -27.01
N ALA A 10 16.61 -52.57 -27.50
CA ALA A 10 17.61 -51.68 -26.95
C ALA A 10 17.26 -51.32 -25.48
N PRO A 11 18.25 -51.20 -24.57
CA PRO A 11 18.00 -50.85 -23.19
C PRO A 11 17.40 -49.45 -23.10
N ILE A 12 16.31 -49.33 -22.31
CA ILE A 12 15.66 -48.08 -21.98
C ILE A 12 16.68 -47.19 -21.30
N SER A 13 17.12 -46.15 -22.02
CA SER A 13 18.02 -45.10 -21.52
C SER A 13 17.44 -44.52 -20.22
N ALA A 14 18.17 -44.67 -19.12
CA ALA A 14 17.85 -44.02 -17.88
C ALA A 14 17.81 -42.50 -18.12
N ARG A 15 16.64 -41.87 -17.92
CA ARG A 15 16.47 -40.41 -17.98
C ARG A 15 17.48 -39.78 -17.04
N GLN A 16 18.48 -39.10 -17.60
CA GLN A 16 19.38 -38.24 -16.83
C GLN A 16 18.54 -37.21 -16.04
N PRO A 17 18.82 -37.00 -14.74
CA PRO A 17 18.14 -35.97 -13.98
C PRO A 17 18.44 -34.62 -14.63
N ARG A 18 17.37 -33.85 -14.95
CA ARG A 18 17.49 -32.46 -15.39
C ARG A 18 18.22 -31.70 -14.30
N ARG A 19 19.43 -31.24 -14.58
CA ARG A 19 20.20 -30.33 -13.72
C ARG A 19 19.37 -29.07 -13.50
N GLY A 20 18.70 -28.95 -12.35
CA GLY A 20 18.12 -27.72 -11.86
C GLY A 20 19.23 -26.71 -11.58
N HIS A 21 18.88 -25.43 -11.67
CA HIS A 21 19.78 -24.25 -11.55
C HIS A 21 20.49 -24.16 -10.17
N GLY A 22 21.32 -25.14 -9.78
CA GLY A 22 22.18 -25.08 -8.59
C GLY A 22 21.47 -24.99 -7.23
N ARG A 23 20.14 -25.11 -7.17
CA ARG A 23 19.36 -25.14 -5.93
C ARG A 23 18.98 -26.56 -5.56
N ALA A 24 19.10 -26.89 -4.26
CA ALA A 24 18.62 -28.17 -3.73
C ALA A 24 17.14 -28.38 -4.08
N THR A 25 16.77 -29.60 -4.41
CA THR A 25 15.42 -30.00 -4.79
C THR A 25 14.76 -30.87 -3.67
N LEU A 26 13.46 -31.06 -3.75
CA LEU A 26 12.76 -32.00 -2.86
C LEU A 26 13.31 -33.42 -2.93
N ALA A 27 13.80 -33.83 -4.12
CA ALA A 27 14.42 -35.11 -4.34
C ALA A 27 15.79 -35.24 -3.61
N ASP A 28 16.56 -34.16 -3.54
CA ASP A 28 17.83 -34.14 -2.81
C ASP A 28 17.61 -34.29 -1.30
N VAL A 29 16.57 -33.67 -0.74
CA VAL A 29 16.17 -33.84 0.67
C VAL A 29 15.70 -35.29 0.91
N ALA A 30 14.91 -35.84 -0.01
CA ALA A 30 14.41 -37.19 0.09
C ALA A 30 15.56 -38.24 0.11
N ALA A 31 16.56 -38.02 -0.78
CA ALA A 31 17.77 -38.88 -0.81
C ALA A 31 18.60 -38.73 0.48
N ALA A 32 18.77 -37.49 0.99
CA ALA A 32 19.54 -37.23 2.21
C ALA A 32 18.84 -37.79 3.48
N ALA A 33 17.51 -37.92 3.49
CA ALA A 33 16.74 -38.44 4.61
C ALA A 33 16.37 -39.92 4.45
N ASP A 34 16.78 -40.56 3.36
CA ASP A 34 16.42 -41.98 2.99
C ASP A 34 14.89 -42.20 3.01
N VAL A 35 14.15 -41.29 2.39
CA VAL A 35 12.70 -41.38 2.27
C VAL A 35 12.24 -41.00 0.85
N THR A 36 10.95 -41.18 0.55
CA THR A 36 10.39 -40.69 -0.72
C THR A 36 10.15 -39.22 -0.71
N ALA A 37 10.19 -38.56 -1.89
CA ALA A 37 9.83 -37.17 -2.04
C ALA A 37 8.39 -36.85 -1.56
N ILE A 38 7.48 -37.84 -1.65
CA ILE A 38 6.11 -37.74 -1.12
C ILE A 38 6.12 -37.65 0.42
N THR A 39 7.00 -38.36 1.07
CA THR A 39 7.15 -38.36 2.56
C THR A 39 7.70 -36.99 3.00
N VAL A 40 8.72 -36.47 2.31
CA VAL A 40 9.23 -35.10 2.58
C VAL A 40 8.14 -34.04 2.34
N SER A 41 7.41 -34.13 1.23
CA SER A 41 6.29 -33.23 0.94
C SER A 41 5.19 -33.30 2.00
N ARG A 42 4.90 -34.50 2.52
CA ARG A 42 3.94 -34.68 3.63
C ARG A 42 4.45 -34.04 4.91
N PHE A 43 5.71 -34.25 5.26
CA PHE A 43 6.32 -33.63 6.44
C PHE A 43 6.25 -32.11 6.40
N LEU A 44 6.53 -31.48 5.23
CA LEU A 44 6.47 -30.04 5.06
C LEU A 44 5.03 -29.47 5.19
N ARG A 45 4.00 -30.28 4.93
CA ARG A 45 2.58 -29.88 5.03
C ARG A 45 1.93 -30.24 6.37
N GLU A 46 2.20 -31.43 6.86
CA GLU A 46 1.54 -32.00 8.01
C GLU A 46 2.57 -32.81 8.84
N PRO A 47 3.49 -32.14 9.57
CA PRO A 47 4.57 -32.79 10.29
C PRO A 47 4.07 -33.88 11.27
N GLN A 48 2.90 -33.65 11.86
CA GLN A 48 2.27 -34.57 12.82
C GLN A 48 1.82 -35.91 12.21
N ARG A 49 1.72 -35.99 10.86
CA ARG A 49 1.37 -37.23 10.14
C ARG A 49 2.57 -38.07 9.72
N VAL A 50 3.77 -37.68 10.15
CA VAL A 50 5.01 -38.42 9.86
C VAL A 50 5.58 -38.96 11.17
N ALA A 51 6.06 -40.21 11.17
CA ALA A 51 6.65 -40.81 12.35
C ALA A 51 7.80 -39.98 12.91
N ALA A 52 7.91 -39.87 14.24
CA ALA A 52 8.85 -38.98 14.91
C ALA A 52 10.31 -39.15 14.45
N ALA A 53 10.77 -40.41 14.30
CA ALA A 53 12.12 -40.67 13.79
C ALA A 53 12.35 -40.16 12.36
N THR A 54 11.36 -40.36 11.47
CA THR A 54 11.40 -39.89 10.09
C THR A 54 11.34 -38.35 10.03
N ALA A 55 10.55 -37.70 10.89
CA ALA A 55 10.47 -36.27 11.00
C ALA A 55 11.81 -35.65 11.39
N VAL A 56 12.54 -36.23 12.34
CA VAL A 56 13.89 -35.82 12.74
C VAL A 56 14.88 -35.94 11.58
N ALA A 57 14.85 -37.07 10.85
CA ALA A 57 15.73 -37.30 9.71
C ALA A 57 15.48 -36.28 8.59
N ILE A 58 14.21 -36.00 8.26
CA ILE A 58 13.87 -34.99 7.25
C ILE A 58 14.27 -33.58 7.70
N ALA A 59 14.07 -33.23 8.98
CA ALA A 59 14.48 -31.92 9.49
C ALA A 59 16.01 -31.74 9.44
N ALA A 60 16.79 -32.81 9.68
CA ALA A 60 18.25 -32.79 9.51
C ALA A 60 18.65 -32.63 8.02
N ALA A 61 18.02 -33.38 7.13
CA ALA A 61 18.27 -33.30 5.68
C ALA A 61 17.93 -31.92 5.08
N LEU A 62 16.86 -31.28 5.54
CA LEU A 62 16.50 -29.92 5.15
C LEU A 62 17.62 -28.92 5.51
N ARG A 63 18.17 -29.02 6.72
CA ARG A 63 19.29 -28.15 7.16
C ARG A 63 20.56 -28.45 6.37
N GLN A 64 20.87 -29.72 6.13
CA GLN A 64 22.06 -30.15 5.40
C GLN A 64 22.04 -29.73 3.93
N THR A 65 20.89 -29.89 3.26
CA THR A 65 20.76 -29.58 1.82
C THR A 65 20.55 -28.09 1.55
N GLY A 66 20.17 -27.31 2.56
CA GLY A 66 19.75 -25.91 2.39
C GLY A 66 18.50 -25.75 1.52
N TYR A 67 17.69 -26.82 1.42
CA TYR A 67 16.46 -26.79 0.63
C TYR A 67 15.46 -25.79 1.23
N VAL A 68 15.07 -24.83 0.42
CA VAL A 68 13.95 -23.94 0.70
C VAL A 68 12.75 -24.40 -0.12
N PRO A 69 11.62 -24.74 0.52
CA PRO A 69 10.43 -25.15 -0.20
C PRO A 69 10.03 -24.10 -1.25
N ASN A 70 9.86 -24.53 -2.50
CA ASN A 70 9.35 -23.65 -3.54
C ASN A 70 7.87 -23.38 -3.25
N LYS A 71 7.58 -22.23 -2.63
CA LYS A 71 6.20 -21.82 -2.32
C LYS A 71 5.34 -21.71 -3.59
N GLN A 72 5.91 -21.44 -4.77
CA GLN A 72 5.18 -21.41 -6.04
C GLN A 72 4.67 -22.81 -6.46
N ALA A 73 5.51 -23.82 -6.35
CA ALA A 73 5.09 -25.22 -6.60
C ALA A 73 4.09 -25.69 -5.53
N GLY A 74 4.24 -25.19 -4.30
CA GLY A 74 3.30 -25.39 -3.20
C GLY A 74 1.96 -24.69 -3.42
N VAL A 75 1.93 -23.47 -3.90
CA VAL A 75 0.69 -22.70 -4.20
C VAL A 75 -0.11 -23.38 -5.33
N LEU A 76 0.53 -23.87 -6.38
CA LEU A 76 -0.14 -24.66 -7.43
C LEU A 76 -0.67 -26.01 -6.89
N ALA A 77 0.04 -26.63 -5.94
CA ALA A 77 -0.41 -27.89 -5.29
C ALA A 77 -1.30 -27.65 -4.08
N SER A 78 -1.25 -26.47 -3.43
CA SER A 78 -1.96 -26.13 -2.19
C SER A 78 -3.07 -25.09 -2.35
N ALA A 79 -3.35 -24.59 -3.56
CA ALA A 79 -4.69 -24.06 -3.85
C ALA A 79 -5.77 -25.10 -3.47
N ALA A 80 -5.40 -26.37 -3.46
CA ALA A 80 -6.19 -27.47 -2.92
C ALA A 80 -5.96 -27.77 -1.39
N ALA A 81 -4.95 -27.18 -0.73
CA ALA A 81 -4.53 -27.54 0.64
C ALA A 81 -4.35 -26.38 1.65
N GLY A 82 -4.67 -25.14 1.27
CA GLY A 82 -4.91 -24.04 2.23
C GLY A 82 -3.73 -23.48 3.04
N ASN A 83 -2.45 -23.77 2.73
CA ASN A 83 -1.35 -23.59 3.69
C ASN A 83 -0.36 -22.44 3.44
N ALA A 84 -0.45 -21.65 2.39
CA ALA A 84 0.32 -20.41 2.26
C ALA A 84 -0.54 -19.38 1.51
N ARG A 85 -1.12 -18.46 2.24
CA ARG A 85 -1.96 -17.42 1.68
C ARG A 85 -1.08 -16.21 1.37
N MET A 86 -1.16 -15.68 0.14
CA MET A 86 -0.49 -14.47 -0.25
C MET A 86 -1.51 -13.32 -0.28
N VAL A 87 -1.20 -12.24 0.40
CA VAL A 87 -1.91 -10.96 0.31
C VAL A 87 -1.11 -10.05 -0.59
N ALA A 88 -1.67 -9.62 -1.70
CA ALA A 88 -1.02 -8.65 -2.57
C ALA A 88 -1.53 -7.25 -2.26
N ALA A 89 -0.61 -6.30 -2.01
CA ALA A 89 -0.93 -4.91 -1.73
C ALA A 89 -0.29 -3.97 -2.76
N LEU A 90 -1.12 -3.07 -3.31
CA LEU A 90 -0.69 -2.02 -4.22
C LEU A 90 -0.78 -0.67 -3.52
N ILE A 91 0.35 0.02 -3.44
CA ILE A 91 0.45 1.36 -2.87
C ILE A 91 1.01 2.36 -3.89
N PRO A 92 0.71 3.67 -3.77
CA PRO A 92 1.24 4.65 -4.69
C PRO A 92 2.76 4.80 -4.62
N SER A 93 3.34 4.79 -3.42
CA SER A 93 4.78 4.99 -3.23
C SER A 93 5.28 4.33 -1.94
N ILE A 94 6.37 3.57 -2.05
CA ILE A 94 7.10 3.01 -0.90
C ILE A 94 7.93 4.10 -0.20
N ALA A 95 8.46 5.05 -0.97
CA ALA A 95 9.30 6.14 -0.45
C ALA A 95 8.50 7.20 0.33
N ASN A 96 7.19 7.30 0.08
CA ASN A 96 6.36 8.25 0.79
C ASN A 96 5.97 7.69 2.17
N SER A 97 6.43 8.36 3.23
CA SER A 97 6.21 7.96 4.63
C SER A 97 4.72 7.79 4.99
N ILE A 98 3.81 8.42 4.21
CA ILE A 98 2.37 8.29 4.45
C ILE A 98 1.89 6.84 4.28
N PHE A 99 2.48 6.08 3.35
CA PHE A 99 2.11 4.68 3.10
C PHE A 99 2.97 3.68 3.87
N ALA A 100 4.17 4.08 4.30
CA ALA A 100 5.09 3.18 5.01
C ALA A 100 4.47 2.63 6.31
N GLU A 101 3.84 3.50 7.13
CA GLU A 101 3.16 3.08 8.35
C GLU A 101 1.93 2.21 8.07
N THR A 102 1.22 2.46 6.95
CA THR A 102 0.10 1.61 6.52
C THR A 102 0.58 0.19 6.15
N VAL A 103 1.68 0.10 5.40
CA VAL A 103 2.30 -1.19 5.08
C VAL A 103 2.77 -1.90 6.33
N GLN A 104 3.36 -1.18 7.29
CA GLN A 104 3.79 -1.75 8.56
C GLN A 104 2.58 -2.28 9.36
N GLY A 105 1.51 -1.49 9.48
CA GLY A 105 0.29 -1.92 10.19
C GLY A 105 -0.36 -3.13 9.54
N LEU A 106 -0.35 -3.22 8.20
CA LEU A 106 -0.81 -4.39 7.45
C LEU A 106 0.07 -5.61 7.73
N ALA A 107 1.40 -5.46 7.65
CA ALA A 107 2.35 -6.54 7.87
C ALA A 107 2.27 -7.09 9.30
N ASP A 108 2.23 -6.21 10.31
CA ASP A 108 2.15 -6.60 11.73
C ASP A 108 0.86 -7.36 12.02
N ALA A 109 -0.28 -6.92 11.48
CA ALA A 109 -1.56 -7.57 11.69
C ALA A 109 -1.71 -8.90 10.91
N LEU A 110 -0.90 -9.13 9.86
CA LEU A 110 -0.82 -10.42 9.17
C LEU A 110 0.11 -11.41 9.85
N GLN A 111 0.94 -10.96 10.80
CA GLN A 111 1.89 -11.82 11.49
C GLN A 111 1.16 -12.97 12.23
N GLY A 112 1.65 -14.19 12.07
CA GLY A 112 1.03 -15.37 12.67
C GLY A 112 -0.25 -15.88 11.99
N SER A 113 -0.79 -15.18 10.99
CA SER A 113 -2.01 -15.58 10.27
C SER A 113 -1.78 -16.64 9.19
N GLY A 114 -0.51 -16.96 8.87
CA GLY A 114 -0.14 -17.80 7.72
C GLY A 114 -0.25 -17.06 6.37
N CYS A 115 -0.46 -15.74 6.39
CA CYS A 115 -0.46 -14.90 5.21
C CYS A 115 0.91 -14.20 5.02
N GLU A 116 1.39 -14.16 3.78
CA GLU A 116 2.61 -13.43 3.39
C GLU A 116 2.20 -12.18 2.59
N LEU A 117 2.87 -11.06 2.82
CA LEU A 117 2.60 -9.82 2.10
C LEU A 117 3.48 -9.70 0.85
N LEU A 118 2.85 -9.50 -0.31
CA LEU A 118 3.50 -9.13 -1.57
C LEU A 118 3.15 -7.68 -1.88
N LEU A 119 4.16 -6.82 -1.98
CA LEU A 119 3.99 -5.39 -2.15
C LEU A 119 4.39 -4.96 -3.57
N ALA A 120 3.54 -4.12 -4.19
CA ALA A 120 3.86 -3.44 -5.44
C ALA A 120 3.60 -1.93 -5.32
N SER A 121 4.33 -1.13 -6.10
CA SER A 121 4.20 0.33 -6.13
C SER A 121 3.77 0.80 -7.51
N THR A 122 2.75 1.69 -7.56
CA THR A 122 2.19 2.20 -8.81
C THR A 122 2.83 3.52 -9.26
N GLY A 123 3.53 4.22 -8.37
CA GLY A 123 4.08 5.56 -8.66
C GLY A 123 2.98 6.61 -8.92
N TYR A 124 1.79 6.42 -8.37
CA TYR A 124 0.56 7.19 -8.64
C TYR A 124 0.01 7.03 -10.07
N SER A 125 0.60 6.22 -10.96
CA SER A 125 0.06 5.99 -12.30
C SER A 125 -1.06 4.94 -12.28
N ALA A 126 -2.19 5.29 -12.86
CA ALA A 126 -3.33 4.40 -13.01
C ALA A 126 -3.05 3.27 -14.02
N GLU A 127 -2.24 3.54 -15.06
CA GLU A 127 -1.82 2.53 -16.03
C GLU A 127 -0.88 1.51 -15.36
N ARG A 128 0.09 1.97 -14.56
CA ARG A 128 0.98 1.08 -13.80
C ARG A 128 0.22 0.28 -12.75
N GLU A 129 -0.86 0.82 -12.19
CA GLU A 129 -1.74 0.05 -11.30
C GLU A 129 -2.31 -1.17 -12.04
N GLU A 130 -2.84 -0.99 -13.24
CA GLU A 130 -3.38 -2.08 -14.05
C GLU A 130 -2.31 -3.12 -14.42
N GLU A 131 -1.10 -2.68 -14.81
CA GLU A 131 0.03 -3.55 -15.10
C GLU A 131 0.43 -4.38 -13.88
N GLN A 132 0.57 -3.73 -12.73
CA GLN A 132 0.94 -4.40 -11.47
C GLN A 132 -0.16 -5.36 -11.00
N LEU A 133 -1.44 -5.00 -11.15
CA LEU A 133 -2.56 -5.90 -10.88
C LEU A 133 -2.50 -7.16 -11.74
N ARG A 134 -2.21 -7.04 -13.04
CA ARG A 134 -2.04 -8.21 -13.93
C ARG A 134 -0.91 -9.11 -13.44
N ALA A 135 0.23 -8.52 -13.11
CA ALA A 135 1.40 -9.26 -12.61
C ALA A 135 1.10 -9.97 -11.28
N LEU A 136 0.49 -9.26 -10.32
CA LEU A 136 0.15 -9.80 -9.01
C LEU A 136 -0.90 -10.90 -9.08
N LEU A 137 -1.93 -10.76 -9.93
CA LEU A 137 -2.95 -11.79 -10.13
C LEU A 137 -2.37 -13.08 -10.72
N GLY A 138 -1.27 -13.00 -11.48
CA GLY A 138 -0.52 -14.18 -11.95
C GLY A 138 0.11 -15.01 -10.82
N TRP A 139 0.25 -14.46 -9.62
CA TRP A 139 0.71 -15.16 -8.42
C TRP A 139 -0.44 -15.79 -7.62
N PHE A 140 -1.68 -15.67 -8.07
CA PHE A 140 -2.89 -16.20 -7.42
C PHE A 140 -3.02 -15.76 -5.96
N PRO A 141 -3.04 -14.45 -5.66
CA PRO A 141 -3.16 -13.96 -4.30
C PRO A 141 -4.50 -14.37 -3.69
N SER A 142 -4.47 -14.68 -2.39
CA SER A 142 -5.68 -15.00 -1.62
C SER A 142 -6.51 -13.78 -1.30
N ALA A 143 -5.91 -12.58 -1.29
CA ALA A 143 -6.58 -11.30 -1.10
C ALA A 143 -5.80 -10.16 -1.78
N LEU A 144 -6.51 -9.07 -2.09
CA LEU A 144 -5.95 -7.85 -2.67
C LEU A 144 -6.23 -6.66 -1.76
N VAL A 145 -5.22 -5.82 -1.55
CA VAL A 145 -5.34 -4.49 -0.95
C VAL A 145 -4.89 -3.47 -1.99
N VAL A 146 -5.76 -2.54 -2.35
CA VAL A 146 -5.46 -1.47 -3.32
C VAL A 146 -5.64 -0.11 -2.68
N THR A 147 -4.84 0.87 -3.08
CA THR A 147 -4.92 2.21 -2.49
C THR A 147 -5.80 3.12 -3.32
N GLY A 148 -6.91 3.53 -2.73
CA GLY A 148 -7.87 4.41 -3.36
C GLY A 148 -9.01 3.67 -4.05
N ARG A 149 -9.98 4.44 -4.51
CA ARG A 149 -11.24 3.99 -5.13
C ARG A 149 -11.37 4.36 -6.61
N ARG A 150 -10.36 5.04 -7.15
CA ARG A 150 -10.33 5.43 -8.57
C ARG A 150 -9.36 4.54 -9.31
N HIS A 151 -9.91 3.74 -10.21
CA HIS A 151 -9.20 2.74 -11.00
C HIS A 151 -9.48 2.95 -12.48
N THR A 152 -8.59 2.52 -13.37
CA THR A 152 -8.88 2.45 -14.81
C THR A 152 -10.02 1.45 -15.08
N PRO A 153 -10.72 1.55 -16.20
CA PRO A 153 -11.70 0.52 -16.59
C PRO A 153 -11.09 -0.89 -16.64
N GLY A 154 -9.83 -1.02 -17.07
CA GLY A 154 -9.11 -2.30 -17.10
C GLY A 154 -8.78 -2.84 -15.71
N ALA A 155 -8.31 -1.99 -14.81
CA ALA A 155 -8.07 -2.35 -13.41
C ALA A 155 -9.36 -2.79 -12.71
N LEU A 156 -10.49 -2.06 -12.92
CA LEU A 156 -11.79 -2.44 -12.38
C LEU A 156 -12.25 -3.82 -12.87
N VAL A 157 -12.05 -4.14 -14.14
CA VAL A 157 -12.37 -5.48 -14.69
C VAL A 157 -11.55 -6.55 -13.95
N LEU A 158 -10.26 -6.34 -13.75
CA LEU A 158 -9.38 -7.28 -13.03
C LEU A 158 -9.80 -7.47 -11.56
N LEU A 159 -10.10 -6.39 -10.84
CA LEU A 159 -10.54 -6.43 -9.45
C LEU A 159 -11.89 -7.14 -9.30
N ARG A 160 -12.86 -6.84 -10.19
CA ARG A 160 -14.16 -7.51 -10.20
C ARG A 160 -14.04 -9.01 -10.52
N GLN A 161 -13.18 -9.39 -11.46
CA GLN A 161 -12.89 -10.80 -11.77
C GLN A 161 -12.24 -11.52 -10.59
N ALA A 162 -11.31 -10.88 -9.89
CA ALA A 162 -10.71 -11.43 -8.68
C ALA A 162 -11.78 -11.68 -7.61
N ARG A 163 -12.62 -10.67 -7.33
CA ARG A 163 -13.75 -10.79 -6.39
C ARG A 163 -14.73 -11.90 -6.78
N ALA A 164 -15.09 -11.99 -8.05
CA ALA A 164 -16.01 -13.03 -8.55
C ALA A 164 -15.44 -14.46 -8.39
N ARG A 165 -14.10 -14.60 -8.30
CA ARG A 165 -13.40 -15.86 -8.00
C ARG A 165 -13.22 -16.11 -6.49
N GLY A 166 -13.77 -15.25 -5.64
CA GLY A 166 -13.69 -15.39 -4.18
C GLY A 166 -12.46 -14.73 -3.55
N THR A 167 -11.67 -13.94 -4.32
CA THR A 167 -10.55 -13.16 -3.77
C THR A 167 -11.07 -11.86 -3.16
N PRO A 168 -11.01 -11.64 -1.84
CA PRO A 168 -11.38 -10.37 -1.22
C PRO A 168 -10.56 -9.22 -1.77
N VAL A 169 -11.21 -8.08 -2.02
CA VAL A 169 -10.59 -6.83 -2.45
C VAL A 169 -10.92 -5.74 -1.44
N ILE A 170 -9.89 -5.11 -0.89
CA ILE A 170 -10.01 -4.01 0.09
C ILE A 170 -9.40 -2.76 -0.53
N GLU A 171 -10.18 -1.69 -0.63
CA GLU A 171 -9.71 -0.33 -0.97
C GLU A 171 -9.34 0.39 0.33
N ILE A 172 -8.12 0.90 0.40
CA ILE A 172 -7.62 1.62 1.58
C ILE A 172 -7.42 3.11 1.32
N TRP A 173 -7.40 3.92 2.37
CA TRP A 173 -7.22 5.37 2.35
C TRP A 173 -8.43 6.16 1.88
N ASP A 174 -9.49 5.53 1.47
CA ASP A 174 -10.75 6.16 1.08
C ASP A 174 -11.91 5.60 1.88
N HIS A 175 -12.89 6.44 2.20
CA HIS A 175 -14.18 6.04 2.71
C HIS A 175 -15.25 6.97 2.15
N ARG A 176 -15.73 6.60 0.98
CA ARG A 176 -16.85 7.25 0.30
C ARG A 176 -17.66 6.16 -0.41
N PRO A 177 -18.41 5.36 0.38
CA PRO A 177 -19.16 4.25 -0.17
C PRO A 177 -20.15 4.79 -1.22
N GLY A 178 -20.04 4.19 -2.42
CA GLY A 178 -20.97 4.48 -3.51
C GLY A 178 -22.26 3.68 -3.35
N PRO A 179 -23.34 4.09 -4.02
CA PRO A 179 -24.55 3.27 -4.07
C PRO A 179 -24.30 2.00 -4.91
N GLY A 180 -24.54 0.83 -4.33
CA GLY A 180 -24.66 -0.42 -5.06
C GLY A 180 -23.74 -1.57 -4.67
N ALA A 181 -24.08 -2.77 -5.13
CA ALA A 181 -23.39 -4.03 -4.87
C ALA A 181 -22.01 -4.16 -5.55
N ASP A 182 -21.60 -3.18 -6.33
CA ASP A 182 -20.36 -3.19 -7.11
C ASP A 182 -19.16 -2.52 -6.41
N SER A 183 -19.36 -1.90 -5.24
CA SER A 183 -18.29 -1.32 -4.45
C SER A 183 -17.44 -2.41 -3.77
N PHE A 184 -16.14 -2.19 -3.68
CA PHE A 184 -15.25 -2.97 -2.84
C PHE A 184 -15.32 -2.46 -1.40
N THR A 185 -14.87 -3.26 -0.43
CA THR A 185 -14.78 -2.82 0.97
C THR A 185 -13.80 -1.66 1.08
N GLN A 186 -14.24 -0.55 1.68
CA GLN A 186 -13.45 0.67 1.85
C GLN A 186 -13.04 0.88 3.30
N ILE A 187 -11.74 1.14 3.51
CA ILE A 187 -11.17 1.41 4.83
C ILE A 187 -10.35 2.69 4.77
N GLY A 188 -10.83 3.73 5.44
CA GLY A 188 -10.18 5.03 5.40
C GLY A 188 -11.07 6.17 5.85
N PHE A 189 -10.99 7.29 5.17
CA PHE A 189 -11.74 8.50 5.50
C PHE A 189 -12.04 9.34 4.24
N ASP A 190 -12.93 10.33 4.39
CA ASP A 190 -13.35 11.23 3.32
C ASP A 190 -12.37 12.40 3.20
N HIS A 191 -11.61 12.46 2.10
CA HIS A 191 -10.63 13.50 1.83
C HIS A 191 -11.24 14.89 1.63
N GLU A 192 -12.44 14.99 1.06
CA GLU A 192 -13.13 16.26 0.89
C GLU A 192 -13.51 16.85 2.26
N GLN A 193 -13.95 16.01 3.22
CA GLN A 193 -14.23 16.45 4.59
C GLN A 193 -12.97 16.93 5.31
N VAL A 194 -11.83 16.27 5.09
CA VAL A 194 -10.54 16.75 5.63
C VAL A 194 -10.20 18.13 5.08
N GLY A 195 -10.27 18.31 3.78
CA GLY A 195 -10.00 19.61 3.15
C GLY A 195 -10.92 20.72 3.67
N ARG A 196 -12.21 20.40 3.85
CA ARG A 196 -13.18 21.30 4.47
C ARG A 196 -12.73 21.73 5.87
N ALA A 197 -12.37 20.78 6.73
CA ALA A 197 -11.94 21.08 8.09
C ALA A 197 -10.63 21.90 8.12
N MET A 198 -9.70 21.64 7.19
CA MET A 198 -8.49 22.46 7.06
C MET A 198 -8.82 23.93 6.78
N ALA A 199 -9.75 24.20 5.87
CA ALA A 199 -10.19 25.58 5.57
C ALA A 199 -10.92 26.22 6.75
N GLU A 200 -11.84 25.48 7.37
CA GLU A 200 -12.64 25.95 8.52
C GLU A 200 -11.71 26.32 9.69
N HIS A 201 -10.71 25.48 10.00
CA HIS A 201 -9.69 25.78 11.02
C HIS A 201 -8.97 27.13 10.76
N LEU A 202 -8.48 27.33 9.53
CA LEU A 202 -7.78 28.59 9.21
C LEU A 202 -8.71 29.79 9.29
N ILE A 203 -9.96 29.65 8.85
CA ILE A 203 -10.96 30.72 8.93
C ILE A 203 -11.31 31.05 10.37
N GLU A 204 -11.48 30.07 11.23
CA GLU A 204 -11.77 30.23 12.68
C GLU A 204 -10.59 30.92 13.39
N ARG A 205 -9.36 30.68 12.95
CA ARG A 205 -8.15 31.40 13.43
C ARG A 205 -8.07 32.85 12.94
N GLY A 206 -9.04 33.31 12.13
CA GLY A 206 -9.11 34.68 11.67
C GLY A 206 -8.45 34.97 10.31
N TYR A 207 -7.91 33.98 9.62
CA TYR A 207 -7.29 34.18 8.29
C TYR A 207 -8.38 34.43 7.24
N ARG A 208 -8.18 35.45 6.40
CA ARG A 208 -9.19 35.94 5.43
C ARG A 208 -8.69 35.89 3.98
N SER A 209 -7.55 35.30 3.69
CA SER A 209 -7.02 35.05 2.37
C SER A 209 -6.22 33.75 2.41
N LEU A 210 -6.66 32.74 1.65
CA LEU A 210 -6.18 31.38 1.79
C LEU A 210 -5.59 30.84 0.50
N ALA A 211 -4.69 29.85 0.60
CA ALA A 211 -4.27 29.00 -0.50
C ALA A 211 -4.34 27.52 -0.10
N TYR A 212 -4.58 26.66 -1.07
CA TYR A 212 -4.31 25.22 -0.97
C TYR A 212 -3.18 24.87 -1.93
N VAL A 213 -2.08 24.37 -1.41
CA VAL A 213 -0.92 23.93 -2.19
C VAL A 213 -1.07 22.45 -2.47
N ASP A 214 -1.41 22.14 -3.72
CA ASP A 214 -1.61 20.78 -4.21
C ASP A 214 -0.28 20.04 -4.43
N SER A 215 -0.29 18.70 -4.47
CA SER A 215 0.90 17.87 -4.55
C SER A 215 1.72 18.04 -5.84
N GLY A 216 1.11 18.56 -6.89
CA GLY A 216 1.73 18.62 -8.22
C GLY A 216 1.75 17.26 -8.97
N VAL A 217 1.17 16.22 -8.39
CA VAL A 217 0.99 14.90 -9.00
C VAL A 217 -0.42 14.80 -9.56
N ALA A 218 -0.52 14.73 -10.90
CA ALA A 218 -1.81 14.79 -11.60
C ALA A 218 -2.78 13.67 -11.16
N GLU A 219 -2.26 12.49 -10.85
CA GLU A 219 -3.03 11.33 -10.45
C GLU A 219 -3.26 11.21 -8.92
N ASP A 220 -2.76 12.17 -8.12
CA ASP A 220 -3.05 12.18 -6.67
C ASP A 220 -4.45 12.77 -6.41
N PHE A 221 -5.48 12.02 -6.84
CA PHE A 221 -6.87 12.47 -6.70
C PHE A 221 -7.28 12.76 -5.25
N ARG A 222 -6.64 12.12 -4.25
CA ARG A 222 -6.92 12.38 -2.83
C ARG A 222 -6.45 13.76 -2.39
N ALA A 223 -5.29 14.21 -2.90
CA ALA A 223 -4.84 15.59 -2.70
C ALA A 223 -5.79 16.58 -3.36
N HIS A 224 -6.22 16.27 -4.60
CA HIS A 224 -7.18 17.09 -5.33
C HIS A 224 -8.53 17.20 -4.58
N GLU A 225 -9.07 16.09 -4.08
CA GLU A 225 -10.33 16.09 -3.30
C GLU A 225 -10.20 16.90 -2.00
N ARG A 226 -9.06 16.83 -1.31
CA ARG A 226 -8.81 17.72 -0.17
C ARG A 226 -8.83 19.18 -0.58
N GLY A 227 -8.17 19.51 -1.72
CA GLY A 227 -8.18 20.85 -2.29
C GLY A 227 -9.60 21.32 -2.68
N ASP A 228 -10.41 20.46 -3.27
CA ASP A 228 -11.80 20.76 -3.62
C ASP A 228 -12.64 21.05 -2.37
N GLY A 229 -12.54 20.22 -1.35
CA GLY A 229 -13.19 20.43 -0.06
C GLY A 229 -12.77 21.72 0.63
N PHE A 230 -11.46 22.04 0.58
CA PHE A 230 -10.90 23.28 1.10
C PHE A 230 -11.48 24.52 0.40
N LEU A 231 -11.43 24.55 -0.92
CA LEU A 231 -11.92 25.67 -1.73
C LEU A 231 -13.44 25.84 -1.58
N ALA A 232 -14.19 24.75 -1.59
CA ALA A 232 -15.63 24.77 -1.39
C ALA A 232 -16.02 25.34 0.00
N ALA A 233 -15.29 24.99 1.06
CA ALA A 233 -15.51 25.54 2.39
C ALA A 233 -15.18 27.03 2.48
N ALA A 234 -14.05 27.46 1.93
CA ALA A 234 -13.67 28.86 1.85
C ALA A 234 -14.73 29.69 1.09
N LYS A 235 -15.19 29.20 -0.07
CA LYS A 235 -16.26 29.84 -0.86
C LYS A 235 -17.55 29.98 -0.06
N ARG A 236 -17.97 28.94 0.65
CA ARG A 236 -19.19 28.97 1.51
C ARG A 236 -19.10 30.00 2.62
N LYS A 237 -17.89 30.19 3.16
CA LYS A 237 -17.59 31.20 4.18
C LYS A 237 -17.25 32.57 3.61
N ARG A 238 -17.31 32.76 2.28
CA ARG A 238 -16.95 33.99 1.55
C ARG A 238 -15.54 34.47 1.83
N VAL A 239 -14.60 33.56 2.02
CA VAL A 239 -13.17 33.85 2.18
C VAL A 239 -12.46 33.56 0.85
N PRO A 240 -11.72 34.53 0.28
CA PRO A 240 -10.93 34.30 -0.92
C PRO A 240 -9.93 33.16 -0.71
N ALA A 241 -9.96 32.19 -1.61
CA ALA A 241 -9.04 31.06 -1.60
C ALA A 241 -8.67 30.67 -3.02
N ARG A 242 -7.42 30.21 -3.20
CA ARG A 242 -6.92 29.74 -4.49
C ARG A 242 -6.17 28.42 -4.36
N ARG A 243 -6.13 27.66 -5.44
CA ARG A 243 -5.26 26.49 -5.58
C ARG A 243 -3.92 26.93 -6.15
N VAL A 244 -2.85 26.39 -5.60
CA VAL A 244 -1.47 26.49 -6.09
C VAL A 244 -0.99 25.08 -6.36
N THR A 245 -0.46 24.80 -7.54
CA THR A 245 0.13 23.50 -7.85
C THR A 245 1.62 23.56 -7.52
N ALA A 246 2.09 22.65 -6.67
CA ALA A 246 3.50 22.51 -6.38
C ALA A 246 4.25 22.02 -7.63
N PRO A 247 5.51 22.45 -7.87
CA PRO A 247 6.28 21.95 -8.99
C PRO A 247 6.59 20.45 -8.85
N ALA A 248 6.81 19.76 -9.98
CA ALA A 248 7.13 18.35 -10.03
C ALA A 248 8.59 18.09 -9.59
N LEU A 249 8.84 18.21 -8.29
CA LEU A 249 10.13 18.02 -7.63
C LEU A 249 9.95 17.05 -6.44
N GLU A 250 11.05 16.71 -5.77
CA GLU A 250 10.99 16.07 -4.45
C GLU A 250 10.17 16.94 -3.50
N ALA A 251 9.35 16.32 -2.63
CA ALA A 251 8.28 17.03 -1.93
C ALA A 251 8.73 18.21 -1.05
N ILE A 252 9.87 18.10 -0.36
CA ILE A 252 10.41 19.21 0.45
C ILE A 252 10.88 20.35 -0.46
N GLU A 253 11.61 20.04 -1.54
CA GLU A 253 12.05 21.05 -2.49
C GLU A 253 10.86 21.68 -3.24
N ALA A 254 9.86 20.87 -3.61
CA ALA A 254 8.61 21.37 -4.19
C ALA A 254 7.91 22.36 -3.25
N GLY A 255 7.89 22.05 -1.95
CA GLY A 255 7.37 22.93 -0.92
C GLY A 255 8.14 24.25 -0.80
N ARG A 256 9.48 24.20 -0.84
CA ARG A 256 10.32 25.40 -0.85
C ARG A 256 9.96 26.31 -2.03
N ARG A 257 9.87 25.73 -3.25
CA ARG A 257 9.50 26.47 -4.46
C ARG A 257 8.07 27.00 -4.45
N ALA A 258 7.14 26.30 -3.79
CA ALA A 258 5.75 26.74 -3.69
C ALA A 258 5.60 28.10 -3.00
N VAL A 259 6.56 28.50 -2.13
CA VAL A 259 6.57 29.81 -1.48
C VAL A 259 6.56 30.95 -2.49
N ASP A 260 7.21 30.81 -3.65
CA ASP A 260 7.22 31.81 -4.72
C ASP A 260 5.81 32.16 -5.21
N SER A 261 4.89 31.21 -5.12
CA SER A 261 3.48 31.45 -5.44
C SER A 261 2.68 32.03 -4.28
N LEU A 262 3.19 32.05 -3.07
CA LEU A 262 2.52 32.55 -1.87
C LEU A 262 2.93 33.99 -1.52
N ILE A 263 3.93 34.55 -2.20
CA ILE A 263 4.48 35.89 -1.97
C ILE A 263 4.45 36.76 -3.24
N ASP A 264 4.52 38.09 -3.07
CA ASP A 264 4.70 39.04 -4.17
C ASP A 264 6.20 39.23 -4.53
N LYS A 265 6.47 40.06 -5.54
CA LYS A 265 7.84 40.39 -6.00
C LYS A 265 8.69 41.07 -4.92
N GLN A 266 8.08 41.62 -3.88
CA GLN A 266 8.73 42.25 -2.75
C GLN A 266 8.91 41.26 -1.56
N GLY A 267 8.57 39.96 -1.73
CA GLY A 267 8.67 38.94 -0.72
C GLY A 267 7.55 38.97 0.33
N ARG A 268 6.47 39.77 0.11
CA ARG A 268 5.37 39.86 1.06
C ARG A 268 4.29 38.82 0.75
N PRO A 269 3.74 38.10 1.76
CA PRO A 269 2.68 37.14 1.55
C PRO A 269 1.44 37.75 0.86
N VAL A 270 0.99 37.15 -0.24
CA VAL A 270 -0.25 37.51 -0.96
C VAL A 270 -1.45 36.70 -0.48
N VAL A 271 -1.24 35.73 0.40
CA VAL A 271 -2.24 35.01 1.18
C VAL A 271 -1.84 35.03 2.65
N ARG A 272 -2.82 34.92 3.54
CA ARG A 272 -2.56 34.95 5.01
C ARG A 272 -2.35 33.56 5.58
N ALA A 273 -2.83 32.53 4.91
CA ALA A 273 -2.61 31.15 5.31
C ALA A 273 -2.62 30.21 4.12
N ALA A 274 -1.81 29.15 4.20
CA ALA A 274 -1.74 28.10 3.20
C ALA A 274 -1.88 26.71 3.84
N ALA A 275 -2.78 25.88 3.28
CA ALA A 275 -2.88 24.48 3.58
C ALA A 275 -2.19 23.67 2.48
N PHE A 276 -1.58 22.53 2.82
CA PHE A 276 -0.75 21.73 1.93
C PHE A 276 -1.28 20.31 1.77
N ALA A 277 -1.08 19.75 0.60
CA ALA A 277 -1.45 18.37 0.29
C ALA A 277 -0.77 17.34 1.21
N ASN A 278 0.42 17.63 1.73
CA ASN A 278 1.12 16.82 2.73
C ASN A 278 2.12 17.65 3.54
N ASP A 279 2.61 17.04 4.64
CA ASP A 279 3.56 17.70 5.55
C ASP A 279 4.93 17.95 4.94
N HIS A 280 5.41 17.13 3.99
CA HIS A 280 6.71 17.38 3.36
C HIS A 280 6.71 18.70 2.58
N LEU A 281 5.63 18.95 1.82
CA LEU A 281 5.42 20.25 1.15
C LEU A 281 5.34 21.39 2.17
N ALA A 282 4.57 21.20 3.24
CA ALA A 282 4.42 22.21 4.29
C ALA A 282 5.75 22.49 5.00
N CYS A 283 6.53 21.46 5.34
CA CYS A 283 7.85 21.59 5.95
C CYS A 283 8.83 22.33 5.04
N GLY A 284 8.85 21.97 3.73
CA GLY A 284 9.65 22.69 2.74
C GLY A 284 9.30 24.18 2.68
N SER A 285 8.00 24.49 2.64
CA SER A 285 7.52 25.89 2.64
C SER A 285 7.85 26.62 3.95
N LEU A 286 7.76 25.94 5.09
CA LEU A 286 8.12 26.53 6.40
C LEU A 286 9.60 26.89 6.44
N LEU A 287 10.48 25.98 6.02
CA LEU A 287 11.93 26.20 5.98
C LEU A 287 12.28 27.36 5.06
N GLU A 288 11.64 27.45 3.89
CA GLU A 288 11.89 28.53 2.93
C GLU A 288 11.35 29.87 3.43
N ALA A 289 10.13 29.90 4.00
CA ALA A 289 9.55 31.11 4.57
C ALA A 289 10.45 31.69 5.67
N ARG A 290 11.00 30.83 6.54
CA ARG A 290 11.97 31.26 7.56
C ARG A 290 13.27 31.79 6.95
N ALA A 291 13.82 31.11 5.95
CA ALA A 291 15.03 31.56 5.24
C ALA A 291 14.86 32.95 4.61
N ARG A 292 13.64 33.28 4.21
CA ARG A 292 13.27 34.60 3.66
C ARG A 292 12.84 35.61 4.72
N GLY A 293 12.88 35.29 5.99
CA GLY A 293 12.48 36.18 7.09
C GLY A 293 10.98 36.43 7.20
N ILE A 294 10.15 35.56 6.61
CA ILE A 294 8.68 35.65 6.71
C ILE A 294 8.24 35.17 8.10
N ALA A 295 7.59 36.05 8.85
CA ALA A 295 7.13 35.75 10.20
C ALA A 295 5.97 34.74 10.20
N LEU A 296 6.19 33.54 10.77
CA LEU A 296 5.21 32.48 10.91
C LEU A 296 4.71 32.42 12.38
N PRO A 297 3.41 32.30 12.61
CA PRO A 297 2.29 32.33 11.66
C PRO A 297 1.78 33.74 11.34
N HIS A 298 2.41 34.81 11.91
CA HIS A 298 1.86 36.17 11.90
C HIS A 298 1.66 36.76 10.49
N SER A 299 2.61 36.55 9.59
CA SER A 299 2.52 37.01 8.20
C SER A 299 1.94 35.96 7.28
N LEU A 300 2.29 34.70 7.49
CA LEU A 300 1.82 33.56 6.71
C LEU A 300 1.65 32.35 7.64
N ALA A 301 0.44 31.81 7.78
CA ALA A 301 0.19 30.58 8.50
C ALA A 301 0.28 29.37 7.56
N LEU A 302 0.77 28.24 8.09
CA LEU A 302 0.95 27.01 7.33
C LEU A 302 0.26 25.83 8.05
N LEU A 303 -0.44 24.98 7.27
CA LEU A 303 -1.16 23.82 7.77
C LEU A 303 -0.87 22.62 6.86
N GLY A 304 -0.30 21.56 7.39
CA GLY A 304 0.05 20.32 6.69
C GLY A 304 -1.05 19.26 6.72
N PHE A 305 -0.67 18.08 6.24
CA PHE A 305 -1.47 16.84 6.27
C PHE A 305 -0.54 15.64 6.36
N GLY A 306 -0.75 14.79 7.36
CA GLY A 306 -0.02 13.55 7.57
C GLY A 306 0.53 13.38 8.99
N ASP A 307 0.83 14.45 9.72
CA ASP A 307 1.46 14.47 11.05
C ASP A 307 2.80 13.73 11.10
N PHE A 308 3.70 14.08 10.16
CA PHE A 308 5.03 13.50 10.14
C PHE A 308 5.93 14.05 11.23
N SER A 309 6.87 13.21 11.71
CA SER A 309 7.76 13.54 12.80
C SER A 309 8.58 14.82 12.55
N LEU A 310 9.00 15.09 11.31
CA LEU A 310 9.75 16.28 10.94
C LEU A 310 8.99 17.57 11.31
N GLY A 311 7.69 17.64 11.01
CA GLY A 311 6.89 18.83 11.24
C GLY A 311 6.82 19.23 12.72
N ARG A 312 6.92 18.27 13.63
CA ARG A 312 6.93 18.50 15.09
C ARG A 312 8.24 19.14 15.58
N GLN A 313 9.33 18.93 14.84
CA GLN A 313 10.67 19.40 15.22
C GLN A 313 11.02 20.77 14.64
N LEU A 314 10.17 21.30 13.75
CA LEU A 314 10.39 22.64 13.18
C LEU A 314 9.99 23.72 14.17
N ASP A 315 10.51 24.91 13.94
CA ASP A 315 10.16 26.13 14.69
C ASP A 315 9.61 27.18 13.70
N PRO A 316 8.33 27.56 13.83
CA PRO A 316 7.33 26.97 14.73
C PRO A 316 6.96 25.54 14.35
N PRO A 317 6.53 24.68 15.32
CA PRO A 317 6.08 23.33 15.01
C PRO A 317 4.83 23.35 14.12
N LEU A 318 4.81 22.47 13.09
CA LEU A 318 3.80 22.46 12.05
C LEU A 318 2.44 21.98 12.57
N SER A 319 1.41 22.82 12.40
CA SER A 319 0.00 22.41 12.49
C SER A 319 -0.33 21.47 11.33
N THR A 320 -1.09 20.43 11.58
CA THR A 320 -1.34 19.39 10.55
C THR A 320 -2.60 18.60 10.83
N VAL A 321 -2.99 17.76 9.88
CA VAL A 321 -4.00 16.72 10.09
C VAL A 321 -3.29 15.40 10.37
N HIS A 322 -3.50 14.85 11.56
CA HIS A 322 -3.09 13.48 11.90
C HIS A 322 -4.03 12.49 11.22
N THR A 323 -3.46 11.52 10.53
CA THR A 323 -4.18 10.46 9.83
C THR A 323 -3.88 9.10 10.44
N PRO A 324 -4.86 8.17 10.51
CA PRO A 324 -4.69 6.85 11.13
C PRO A 324 -3.94 5.88 10.20
N ARG A 325 -2.71 6.23 9.82
CA ARG A 325 -1.92 5.50 8.81
C ARG A 325 -1.70 4.03 9.16
N PHE A 326 -1.24 3.79 10.38
CA PHE A 326 -0.97 2.45 10.88
C PHE A 326 -2.27 1.65 11.06
N GLU A 327 -3.30 2.29 11.59
CA GLU A 327 -4.62 1.70 11.85
C GLU A 327 -5.34 1.32 10.56
N ILE A 328 -5.14 2.08 9.46
CA ILE A 328 -5.65 1.70 8.12
C ILE A 328 -5.08 0.34 7.72
N GLY A 329 -3.77 0.13 7.88
CA GLY A 329 -3.12 -1.14 7.58
C GLY A 329 -3.66 -2.28 8.43
N GLN A 330 -3.79 -2.07 9.74
CA GLN A 330 -4.34 -3.05 10.66
C GLN A 330 -5.80 -3.39 10.34
N ALA A 331 -6.64 -2.38 10.06
CA ALA A 331 -8.03 -2.58 9.72
C ALA A 331 -8.18 -3.36 8.41
N ALA A 332 -7.35 -3.04 7.39
CA ALA A 332 -7.31 -3.78 6.14
C ALA A 332 -6.96 -5.27 6.37
N ALA A 333 -5.95 -5.56 7.21
CA ALA A 333 -5.60 -6.94 7.55
C ALA A 333 -6.76 -7.66 8.25
N ARG A 334 -7.39 -7.02 9.26
CA ARG A 334 -8.55 -7.62 9.94
C ARG A 334 -9.69 -7.92 8.98
N ALA A 335 -10.04 -6.97 8.12
CA ALA A 335 -11.10 -7.10 7.14
C ALA A 335 -10.85 -8.25 6.15
N LEU A 336 -9.64 -8.33 5.58
CA LEU A 336 -9.31 -9.41 4.65
C LEU A 336 -9.24 -10.79 5.35
N LEU A 337 -8.71 -10.88 6.57
CA LEU A 337 -8.67 -12.15 7.32
C LEU A 337 -10.09 -12.63 7.66
N LEU A 338 -10.98 -11.68 8.03
CA LEU A 338 -12.39 -11.99 8.26
C LEU A 338 -13.05 -12.49 6.96
N ALA A 339 -12.84 -11.81 5.84
CA ALA A 339 -13.39 -12.21 4.55
C ALA A 339 -12.86 -13.57 4.08
N LEU A 340 -11.57 -13.87 4.29
CA LEU A 340 -10.96 -15.17 3.99
C LEU A 340 -11.53 -16.30 4.85
N LYS A 341 -11.94 -15.99 6.08
CA LYS A 341 -12.52 -16.98 7.01
C LYS A 341 -14.01 -17.20 6.76
N SER A 342 -14.77 -16.13 6.52
CA SER A 342 -16.22 -16.17 6.39
C SER A 342 -16.70 -16.50 4.97
N GLY A 343 -15.86 -16.24 3.95
CA GLY A 343 -16.26 -16.28 2.55
C GLY A 343 -17.13 -15.08 2.10
N HIS A 344 -17.31 -14.07 2.96
CA HIS A 344 -18.10 -12.89 2.68
C HIS A 344 -17.26 -11.61 2.76
N PRO A 345 -17.57 -10.56 1.97
CA PRO A 345 -16.91 -9.26 2.09
C PRO A 345 -17.05 -8.71 3.51
N ALA A 346 -15.99 -8.08 4.02
CA ALA A 346 -16.06 -7.31 5.26
C ALA A 346 -16.85 -6.02 5.03
N ALA A 347 -17.38 -5.44 6.12
CA ALA A 347 -18.01 -4.13 6.07
C ALA A 347 -16.99 -3.01 5.83
N ASP A 348 -17.45 -1.89 5.28
CA ASP A 348 -16.66 -0.66 5.20
C ASP A 348 -16.33 -0.15 6.60
N GLU A 349 -15.13 0.44 6.77
CA GLU A 349 -14.69 0.99 8.05
C GLU A 349 -14.20 2.43 7.86
N ARG A 350 -14.91 3.38 8.47
CA ARG A 350 -14.50 4.77 8.52
C ARG A 350 -13.59 4.99 9.71
N LEU A 351 -12.35 5.39 9.45
CA LEU A 351 -11.36 5.68 10.48
C LEU A 351 -11.32 7.19 10.81
N PRO A 352 -11.15 7.55 12.10
CA PRO A 352 -11.07 8.95 12.51
C PRO A 352 -9.73 9.56 12.12
N TRP A 353 -9.75 10.83 11.79
CA TRP A 353 -8.59 11.71 11.66
C TRP A 353 -8.74 12.90 12.59
N THR A 354 -7.66 13.60 12.92
CA THR A 354 -7.70 14.72 13.87
C THR A 354 -6.86 15.88 13.37
N LEU A 355 -7.39 17.10 13.39
CA LEU A 355 -6.60 18.30 13.14
C LEU A 355 -5.85 18.68 14.42
N ILE A 356 -4.53 18.83 14.29
CA ILE A 356 -3.61 19.19 15.38
C ILE A 356 -3.08 20.59 15.13
N ALA A 357 -3.60 21.54 15.92
CA ALA A 357 -3.09 22.89 15.92
C ALA A 357 -1.78 22.96 16.72
N ARG A 358 -0.75 23.57 16.10
CA ARG A 358 0.55 23.85 16.70
C ARG A 358 0.93 25.31 16.45
N GLY A 359 2.22 25.62 16.42
CA GLY A 359 2.71 26.99 16.30
C GLY A 359 2.63 27.62 14.91
N SER A 360 2.40 26.84 13.84
CA SER A 360 2.45 27.36 12.47
C SER A 360 1.12 27.86 11.94
N SER A 361 -0.02 27.71 12.68
CA SER A 361 -1.32 28.26 12.26
C SER A 361 -2.19 28.72 13.41
#